data_37384cc9361e9c50268ae1c3771b44d3
#
_entry.id   37384cc9361e9c50268ae1c3771b44d3
#
_cell.length_a   1.000
_cell.length_b   1.000
_cell.length_c   1.000
_cell.angle_alpha   90.00
_cell.angle_beta   90.00
_cell.angle_gamma   90.00
#
_symmetry.space_group_name_H-M   'P 1'
#
loop_
_entity.id
_entity.type
_entity.pdbx_description
1 polymer ?
#
loop_
_entity_poly.entity_id
_entity_poly.type
_entity_poly.pdbx_seq_one_letter_code
_entity_poly.pdbx_strand_id
1 'polypeptide(L)'
;MRSLTFFVLFATGTSLACPPAPLDPSRIAVAGGSVAEIIYLLGEEDKIIAADRTSNYPPEALELPSIGYVRALSTEGVLSLEPTLILGEDDTGPPVVIEQLEKVGVDVAIVPERADADGIIEKIVCIAGLIDAPEESLKAALADLQEDYEFLKANPFDSDSRVAVLLSLQDGVPTAGGSGTSADGVMKMAGLNNVFGSFDGWKPVASESMVEKNPEFIFMPSRSVAMNGGIEQILANPIIALTDAGKNGNIYEVDGMALLGFGPRTLSVAKDLALRVGGSDE
;
A
#
# COMPACT_ATOMS: atom_id res chain seq x y z
N MET A 1 -39.15 0.03 14.82
CA MET A 1 -38.40 0.42 13.60
C MET A 1 -37.83 1.79 13.87
N ARG A 2 -36.55 1.87 14.24
CA ARG A 2 -35.79 3.14 14.37
C ARG A 2 -34.84 3.22 13.20
N SER A 3 -35.16 4.13 12.29
CA SER A 3 -34.27 4.46 11.14
C SER A 3 -33.02 5.14 11.70
N LEU A 4 -31.86 4.47 11.63
CA LEU A 4 -30.57 5.10 11.90
C LEU A 4 -30.17 5.86 10.62
N THR A 5 -30.34 7.16 10.65
CA THR A 5 -29.82 8.06 9.62
C THR A 5 -28.32 8.25 9.91
N PHE A 6 -27.48 7.68 9.07
CA PHE A 6 -26.03 7.82 9.16
C PHE A 6 -25.65 9.24 8.69
N PHE A 7 -25.24 10.08 9.62
CA PHE A 7 -24.64 11.38 9.31
C PHE A 7 -23.13 11.21 9.31
N VAL A 8 -22.54 11.07 8.15
CA VAL A 8 -21.08 11.13 7.99
C VAL A 8 -20.68 12.59 8.14
N LEU A 9 -20.11 12.95 9.28
CA LEU A 9 -19.45 14.25 9.46
C LEU A 9 -18.11 14.20 8.71
N PHE A 10 -18.02 14.81 7.54
CA PHE A 10 -16.75 15.09 6.89
C PHE A 10 -15.99 16.12 7.71
N ALA A 11 -14.94 15.65 8.40
CA ALA A 11 -13.92 16.55 8.93
C ALA A 11 -13.22 17.22 7.75
N THR A 12 -13.02 18.54 7.81
CA THR A 12 -12.36 19.36 6.78
C THR A 12 -10.84 19.11 6.77
N GLY A 13 -10.44 17.91 6.37
CA GLY A 13 -9.11 17.65 5.83
C GLY A 13 -9.12 18.04 4.35
N THR A 14 -8.01 18.49 3.83
CA THR A 14 -7.84 18.69 2.38
C THR A 14 -8.03 17.34 1.68
N SER A 15 -9.27 17.07 1.25
CA SER A 15 -9.57 15.91 0.40
C SER A 15 -8.80 16.10 -0.89
N LEU A 16 -7.89 15.18 -1.20
CA LEU A 16 -7.30 15.08 -2.53
C LEU A 16 -8.46 14.76 -3.48
N ALA A 17 -8.71 15.64 -4.44
CA ALA A 17 -9.87 15.51 -5.30
C ALA A 17 -9.70 14.30 -6.23
N CYS A 18 -10.68 13.39 -6.22
CA CYS A 18 -10.77 12.32 -7.20
C CYS A 18 -10.78 12.91 -8.63
N PRO A 19 -10.06 12.32 -9.60
CA PRO A 19 -10.08 12.80 -10.97
C PRO A 19 -11.49 12.72 -11.59
N PRO A 20 -11.77 13.44 -12.68
CA PRO A 20 -13.05 13.35 -13.37
C PRO A 20 -13.28 11.93 -13.89
N ALA A 21 -14.55 11.52 -13.93
CA ALA A 21 -14.92 10.22 -14.46
C ALA A 21 -14.48 10.08 -15.93
N PRO A 22 -13.90 8.93 -16.32
CA PRO A 22 -13.51 8.64 -17.70
C PRO A 22 -14.75 8.49 -18.59
N LEU A 23 -14.55 8.59 -19.91
CA LEU A 23 -15.64 8.42 -20.88
C LEU A 23 -16.07 6.95 -21.00
N ASP A 24 -15.13 6.02 -20.86
CA ASP A 24 -15.39 4.59 -21.02
C ASP A 24 -14.48 3.76 -20.08
N PRO A 25 -14.99 3.29 -18.93
CA PRO A 25 -14.24 2.43 -18.00
C PRO A 25 -14.37 0.92 -18.32
N SER A 26 -14.73 0.54 -19.54
CA SER A 26 -14.99 -0.89 -19.85
C SER A 26 -13.74 -1.74 -20.10
N ARG A 27 -12.59 -1.09 -20.40
CA ARG A 27 -11.31 -1.76 -20.71
C ARG A 27 -10.17 -1.07 -19.97
N ILE A 28 -9.97 -1.51 -18.73
CA ILE A 28 -9.03 -0.85 -17.81
C ILE A 28 -7.65 -1.53 -17.88
N ALA A 29 -6.62 -0.74 -18.17
CA ALA A 29 -5.23 -1.11 -17.89
C ALA A 29 -4.84 -0.55 -16.51
N VAL A 30 -4.59 -1.43 -15.54
CA VAL A 30 -4.31 -1.05 -14.16
C VAL A 30 -2.81 -0.81 -13.95
N ALA A 31 -2.46 0.34 -13.41
CA ALA A 31 -1.10 0.73 -13.05
C ALA A 31 -1.00 1.00 -11.55
N GLY A 32 -0.87 -0.06 -10.75
CA GLY A 32 -0.78 0.00 -9.30
C GLY A 32 -1.49 -1.16 -8.61
N GLY A 33 -0.77 -1.84 -7.71
CA GLY A 33 -1.27 -3.05 -7.04
C GLY A 33 -2.50 -2.80 -6.18
N SER A 34 -2.57 -1.65 -5.50
CA SER A 34 -3.73 -1.32 -4.67
C SER A 34 -4.97 -1.00 -5.49
N VAL A 35 -4.79 -0.44 -6.69
CA VAL A 35 -5.90 -0.17 -7.63
C VAL A 35 -6.50 -1.50 -8.12
N ALA A 36 -5.66 -2.46 -8.52
CA ALA A 36 -6.13 -3.79 -8.90
C ALA A 36 -6.92 -4.44 -7.75
N GLU A 37 -6.34 -4.43 -6.56
CA GLU A 37 -6.96 -5.02 -5.36
C GLU A 37 -8.34 -4.40 -5.05
N ILE A 38 -8.49 -3.08 -5.22
CA ILE A 38 -9.76 -2.39 -5.03
C ILE A 38 -10.80 -2.79 -6.09
N ILE A 39 -10.40 -2.91 -7.37
CA ILE A 39 -11.32 -3.32 -8.43
C ILE A 39 -11.84 -4.74 -8.17
N TYR A 40 -10.95 -5.67 -7.76
CA TYR A 40 -11.35 -7.02 -7.35
C TYR A 40 -12.27 -7.01 -6.12
N LEU A 41 -11.99 -6.19 -5.12
CA LEU A 41 -12.84 -6.04 -3.93
C LEU A 41 -14.25 -5.54 -4.30
N LEU A 42 -14.37 -4.71 -5.33
CA LEU A 42 -15.64 -4.20 -5.84
C LEU A 42 -16.38 -5.21 -6.72
N GLY A 43 -15.76 -6.34 -7.10
CA GLY A 43 -16.34 -7.35 -7.99
C GLY A 43 -16.43 -6.90 -9.44
N GLU A 44 -15.52 -6.02 -9.87
CA GLU A 44 -15.50 -5.41 -11.21
C GLU A 44 -14.27 -5.84 -12.02
N GLU A 45 -13.65 -6.96 -11.66
CA GLU A 45 -12.43 -7.49 -12.28
C GLU A 45 -12.57 -7.79 -13.78
N ASP A 46 -13.76 -8.07 -14.26
CA ASP A 46 -14.05 -8.28 -15.70
C ASP A 46 -13.72 -7.06 -16.56
N LYS A 47 -13.62 -5.86 -15.96
CA LYS A 47 -13.19 -4.63 -16.63
C LYS A 47 -11.68 -4.54 -16.81
N ILE A 48 -10.89 -5.33 -16.06
CA ILE A 48 -9.43 -5.29 -16.13
C ILE A 48 -8.95 -6.11 -17.32
N ILE A 49 -8.31 -5.45 -18.28
CA ILE A 49 -7.74 -6.13 -19.45
C ILE A 49 -6.24 -6.39 -19.32
N ALA A 50 -5.58 -5.64 -18.44
CA ALA A 50 -4.15 -5.75 -18.21
C ALA A 50 -3.76 -5.08 -16.89
N ALA A 51 -2.64 -5.50 -16.31
CA ALA A 51 -2.16 -4.95 -15.05
C ALA A 51 -0.64 -4.79 -15.04
N ASP A 52 -0.13 -3.92 -14.17
CA ASP A 52 1.30 -3.79 -13.95
C ASP A 52 1.82 -4.91 -13.00
N ARG A 53 3.16 -5.02 -12.90
CA ARG A 53 3.80 -6.08 -12.10
C ARG A 53 3.61 -5.96 -10.58
N THR A 54 3.05 -4.86 -10.07
CA THR A 54 2.72 -4.71 -8.65
C THR A 54 1.35 -5.27 -8.30
N SER A 55 0.51 -5.49 -9.31
CA SER A 55 -0.82 -6.07 -9.21
C SER A 55 -0.73 -7.61 -9.06
N ASN A 56 -0.39 -8.05 -7.84
CA ASN A 56 -0.13 -9.45 -7.52
C ASN A 56 -1.17 -10.09 -6.57
N TYR A 57 -2.22 -9.35 -6.26
CA TYR A 57 -3.33 -9.81 -5.45
C TYR A 57 -4.67 -9.30 -6.00
N PRO A 58 -5.72 -10.16 -5.99
CA PRO A 58 -5.65 -11.59 -5.66
C PRO A 58 -4.78 -12.37 -6.67
N PRO A 59 -4.48 -13.66 -6.44
CA PRO A 59 -3.60 -14.44 -7.32
C PRO A 59 -4.02 -14.45 -8.79
N GLU A 60 -5.30 -14.33 -9.08
CA GLU A 60 -5.88 -14.25 -10.42
C GLU A 60 -5.36 -13.03 -11.21
N ALA A 61 -4.99 -11.95 -10.52
CA ALA A 61 -4.41 -10.77 -11.17
C ALA A 61 -3.06 -11.07 -11.87
N LEU A 62 -2.36 -12.13 -11.46
CA LEU A 62 -1.10 -12.57 -12.09
C LEU A 62 -1.32 -13.19 -13.49
N GLU A 63 -2.53 -13.59 -13.83
CA GLU A 63 -2.88 -14.16 -15.12
C GLU A 63 -3.16 -13.09 -16.19
N LEU A 64 -3.30 -11.81 -15.77
CA LEU A 64 -3.57 -10.71 -16.67
C LEU A 64 -2.36 -10.37 -17.57
N PRO A 65 -2.58 -9.90 -18.79
CA PRO A 65 -1.54 -9.33 -19.62
C PRO A 65 -0.81 -8.20 -18.88
N SER A 66 0.52 -8.17 -18.98
CA SER A 66 1.31 -7.18 -18.24
C SER A 66 1.59 -5.92 -19.05
N ILE A 67 1.35 -4.75 -18.45
CA ILE A 67 1.78 -3.44 -18.97
C ILE A 67 3.18 -3.03 -18.48
N GLY A 68 3.90 -3.92 -17.81
CA GLY A 68 5.24 -3.66 -17.30
C GLY A 68 5.27 -3.25 -15.84
N TYR A 69 6.05 -2.24 -15.49
CA TYR A 69 6.17 -1.72 -14.13
C TYR A 69 5.54 -0.32 -14.06
N VAL A 70 4.74 -0.07 -13.03
CA VAL A 70 3.96 1.17 -12.86
C VAL A 70 4.76 2.45 -13.15
N ARG A 71 6.02 2.54 -12.70
CA ARG A 71 6.92 3.70 -12.91
C ARG A 71 7.67 3.69 -14.24
N ALA A 72 7.51 2.64 -15.05
CA ALA A 72 8.27 2.43 -16.30
C ALA A 72 7.37 1.82 -17.38
N LEU A 73 6.21 2.39 -17.58
CA LEU A 73 5.28 2.02 -18.64
C LEU A 73 5.88 2.36 -20.03
N SER A 74 5.43 1.66 -21.05
CA SER A 74 5.74 2.02 -22.44
C SER A 74 4.47 2.29 -23.23
N THR A 75 4.45 3.36 -24.02
CA THR A 75 3.31 3.74 -24.83
C THR A 75 2.87 2.62 -25.76
N GLU A 76 3.83 1.98 -26.47
CA GLU A 76 3.54 0.88 -27.40
C GLU A 76 3.00 -0.34 -26.65
N GLY A 77 3.58 -0.72 -25.50
CA GLY A 77 3.15 -1.87 -24.70
C GLY A 77 1.71 -1.68 -24.21
N VAL A 78 1.36 -0.50 -23.73
CA VAL A 78 0.01 -0.19 -23.27
C VAL A 78 -0.98 -0.16 -24.45
N LEU A 79 -0.67 0.54 -25.54
CA LEU A 79 -1.56 0.68 -26.69
C LEU A 79 -1.84 -0.64 -27.41
N SER A 80 -0.89 -1.60 -27.38
CA SER A 80 -1.08 -2.91 -27.98
C SER A 80 -2.23 -3.72 -27.36
N LEU A 81 -2.68 -3.33 -26.17
CA LEU A 81 -3.78 -3.98 -25.42
C LEU A 81 -5.12 -3.24 -25.61
N GLU A 82 -5.11 -2.12 -26.35
CA GLU A 82 -6.29 -1.32 -26.66
C GLU A 82 -7.14 -0.95 -25.43
N PRO A 83 -6.55 -0.37 -24.36
CA PRO A 83 -7.32 0.09 -23.22
C PRO A 83 -8.13 1.33 -23.57
N THR A 84 -9.28 1.50 -22.93
CA THR A 84 -10.05 2.74 -22.95
C THR A 84 -9.65 3.64 -21.78
N LEU A 85 -9.19 3.05 -20.68
CA LEU A 85 -8.78 3.73 -19.45
C LEU A 85 -7.47 3.17 -18.93
N ILE A 86 -6.56 4.05 -18.52
CA ILE A 86 -5.49 3.73 -17.59
C ILE A 86 -5.91 4.25 -16.22
N LEU A 87 -6.01 3.34 -15.26
CA LEU A 87 -6.30 3.67 -13.87
C LEU A 87 -5.03 3.41 -13.04
N GLY A 88 -4.46 4.48 -12.49
CA GLY A 88 -3.15 4.43 -11.87
C GLY A 88 -3.05 5.13 -10.52
N GLU A 89 -1.91 4.92 -9.87
CA GLU A 89 -1.49 5.56 -8.63
C GLU A 89 -0.58 6.78 -8.91
N ASP A 90 -0.28 7.57 -7.88
CA ASP A 90 0.53 8.80 -8.00
C ASP A 90 1.91 8.60 -8.66
N ASP A 91 2.47 7.39 -8.57
CA ASP A 91 3.77 7.04 -9.15
C ASP A 91 3.70 6.45 -10.57
N THR A 92 2.51 6.43 -11.16
CA THR A 92 2.29 5.95 -12.53
C THR A 92 3.04 6.81 -13.54
N GLY A 93 3.88 6.17 -14.34
CA GLY A 93 4.70 6.93 -15.28
C GLY A 93 5.57 6.08 -16.21
N PRO A 94 6.50 6.71 -16.91
CA PRO A 94 6.94 8.11 -16.78
C PRO A 94 5.93 9.13 -17.37
N PRO A 95 5.95 10.39 -16.92
CA PRO A 95 4.97 11.40 -17.35
C PRO A 95 4.85 11.56 -18.87
N VAL A 96 5.95 11.43 -19.60
CA VAL A 96 5.96 11.51 -21.07
C VAL A 96 5.10 10.41 -21.71
N VAL A 97 5.04 9.22 -21.10
CA VAL A 97 4.20 8.11 -21.58
C VAL A 97 2.73 8.43 -21.32
N ILE A 98 2.40 8.96 -20.15
CA ILE A 98 1.04 9.40 -19.80
C ILE A 98 0.54 10.43 -20.82
N GLU A 99 1.31 11.51 -21.08
CA GLU A 99 0.96 12.51 -22.08
C GLU A 99 0.77 11.93 -23.50
N GLN A 100 1.54 10.91 -23.88
CA GLN A 100 1.42 10.26 -25.19
C GLN A 100 0.12 9.46 -25.28
N LEU A 101 -0.27 8.77 -24.24
CA LEU A 101 -1.49 7.97 -24.18
C LEU A 101 -2.73 8.86 -24.23
N GLU A 102 -2.75 9.96 -23.49
CA GLU A 102 -3.82 10.98 -23.55
C GLU A 102 -3.96 11.58 -24.95
N LYS A 103 -2.85 11.91 -25.62
CA LYS A 103 -2.85 12.48 -26.98
C LYS A 103 -3.47 11.56 -28.03
N VAL A 104 -3.46 10.26 -27.82
CA VAL A 104 -4.06 9.28 -28.74
C VAL A 104 -5.47 8.86 -28.31
N GLY A 105 -6.00 9.48 -27.27
CA GLY A 105 -7.41 9.33 -26.86
C GLY A 105 -7.64 8.22 -25.83
N VAL A 106 -6.62 7.75 -25.13
CA VAL A 106 -6.79 6.89 -23.96
C VAL A 106 -7.02 7.77 -22.73
N ASP A 107 -8.10 7.54 -22.00
CA ASP A 107 -8.33 8.24 -20.74
C ASP A 107 -7.30 7.79 -19.69
N VAL A 108 -6.80 8.74 -18.90
CA VAL A 108 -5.87 8.44 -17.80
C VAL A 108 -6.41 9.04 -16.52
N ALA A 109 -6.66 8.20 -15.53
CA ALA A 109 -7.10 8.60 -14.20
C ALA A 109 -6.04 8.20 -13.17
N ILE A 110 -5.38 9.19 -12.59
CA ILE A 110 -4.43 8.99 -11.49
C ILE A 110 -5.17 9.24 -10.18
N VAL A 111 -5.31 8.19 -9.39
CA VAL A 111 -6.00 8.24 -8.11
C VAL A 111 -5.04 8.75 -7.05
N PRO A 112 -5.38 9.85 -6.36
CA PRO A 112 -4.52 10.40 -5.33
C PRO A 112 -4.42 9.46 -4.12
N GLU A 113 -3.24 9.42 -3.49
CA GLU A 113 -2.97 8.57 -2.35
C GLU A 113 -2.71 9.40 -1.09
N ARG A 114 -3.33 8.98 0.01
CA ARG A 114 -3.02 9.45 1.35
C ARG A 114 -2.70 8.26 2.24
N ALA A 115 -1.54 8.31 2.91
CA ALA A 115 -1.00 7.19 3.67
C ALA A 115 -1.61 7.10 5.08
N ASP A 116 -2.95 6.97 5.17
CA ASP A 116 -3.72 6.74 6.39
C ASP A 116 -5.02 5.96 6.10
N ALA A 117 -5.73 5.56 7.16
CA ALA A 117 -6.96 4.77 7.04
C ALA A 117 -8.07 5.50 6.26
N ASP A 118 -8.23 6.81 6.48
CA ASP A 118 -9.23 7.60 5.74
C ASP A 118 -8.89 7.64 4.24
N GLY A 119 -7.59 7.78 3.91
CA GLY A 119 -7.10 7.77 2.53
C GLY A 119 -7.40 6.48 1.79
N ILE A 120 -7.30 5.33 2.46
CA ILE A 120 -7.67 4.03 1.88
C ILE A 120 -9.18 4.01 1.55
N ILE A 121 -10.02 4.45 2.46
CA ILE A 121 -11.48 4.50 2.23
C ILE A 121 -11.81 5.49 1.10
N GLU A 122 -11.21 6.69 1.10
CA GLU A 122 -11.39 7.69 0.04
C GLU A 122 -10.94 7.15 -1.34
N LYS A 123 -9.84 6.42 -1.40
CA LYS A 123 -9.32 5.75 -2.61
C LYS A 123 -10.32 4.72 -3.15
N ILE A 124 -10.90 3.89 -2.28
CA ILE A 124 -11.92 2.91 -2.66
C ILE A 124 -13.17 3.61 -3.23
N VAL A 125 -13.66 4.64 -2.57
CA VAL A 125 -14.83 5.41 -3.03
C VAL A 125 -14.54 6.11 -4.36
N CYS A 126 -13.34 6.67 -4.52
CA CYS A 126 -12.91 7.30 -5.76
C CYS A 126 -12.88 6.30 -6.92
N ILE A 127 -12.22 5.16 -6.75
CA ILE A 127 -12.13 4.12 -7.78
C ILE A 127 -13.51 3.59 -8.14
N ALA A 128 -14.37 3.32 -7.15
CA ALA A 128 -15.75 2.89 -7.40
C ALA A 128 -16.52 3.86 -8.31
N GLY A 129 -16.35 5.16 -8.08
CA GLY A 129 -16.95 6.20 -8.93
C GLY A 129 -16.35 6.26 -10.34
N LEU A 130 -15.03 6.06 -10.48
CA LEU A 130 -14.33 6.11 -11.77
C LEU A 130 -14.68 4.93 -12.68
N ILE A 131 -15.00 3.77 -12.11
CA ILE A 131 -15.31 2.56 -12.88
C ILE A 131 -16.81 2.25 -12.95
N ASP A 132 -17.67 3.17 -12.50
CA ASP A 132 -19.12 2.97 -12.43
C ASP A 132 -19.49 1.67 -11.69
N ALA A 133 -18.84 1.42 -10.54
CA ALA A 133 -19.14 0.25 -9.71
C ALA A 133 -20.55 0.37 -9.09
N PRO A 134 -21.32 -0.73 -8.97
CA PRO A 134 -22.62 -0.71 -8.32
C PRO A 134 -22.53 -0.22 -6.87
N GLU A 135 -23.50 0.60 -6.44
CA GLU A 135 -23.54 1.12 -5.06
C GLU A 135 -23.56 -0.02 -4.01
N GLU A 136 -24.18 -1.14 -4.33
CA GLU A 136 -24.21 -2.32 -3.45
C GLU A 136 -22.83 -2.97 -3.30
N SER A 137 -22.03 -3.04 -4.38
CA SER A 137 -20.64 -3.52 -4.34
C SER A 137 -19.79 -2.64 -3.45
N LEU A 138 -19.89 -1.31 -3.61
CA LEU A 138 -19.18 -0.36 -2.73
C LEU A 138 -19.60 -0.50 -1.27
N LYS A 139 -20.89 -0.64 -0.99
CA LYS A 139 -21.38 -0.83 0.39
C LYS A 139 -20.86 -2.13 1.01
N ALA A 140 -20.85 -3.22 0.24
CA ALA A 140 -20.32 -4.50 0.70
C ALA A 140 -18.81 -4.39 0.98
N ALA A 141 -18.03 -3.82 0.06
CA ALA A 141 -16.59 -3.60 0.22
C ALA A 141 -16.25 -2.78 1.48
N LEU A 142 -16.99 -1.68 1.72
CA LEU A 142 -16.78 -0.85 2.90
C LEU A 142 -17.19 -1.55 4.20
N ALA A 143 -18.23 -2.39 4.16
CA ALA A 143 -18.66 -3.17 5.32
C ALA A 143 -17.62 -4.22 5.73
N ASP A 144 -16.96 -4.85 4.75
CA ASP A 144 -15.91 -5.84 4.99
C ASP A 144 -14.66 -5.23 5.67
N LEU A 145 -14.41 -3.95 5.44
CA LEU A 145 -13.25 -3.24 6.00
C LEU A 145 -13.56 -2.48 7.30
N GLN A 146 -14.84 -2.39 7.69
CA GLN A 146 -15.30 -1.52 8.77
C GLN A 146 -14.65 -1.84 10.11
N GLU A 147 -14.49 -3.12 10.46
CA GLU A 147 -13.92 -3.53 11.76
C GLU A 147 -12.47 -3.05 11.89
N ASP A 148 -11.64 -3.28 10.87
CA ASP A 148 -10.22 -2.88 10.89
C ASP A 148 -10.07 -1.36 10.88
N TYR A 149 -10.88 -0.68 10.05
CA TYR A 149 -10.93 0.78 10.02
C TYR A 149 -11.30 1.40 11.37
N GLU A 150 -12.38 0.91 12.00
CA GLU A 150 -12.82 1.41 13.31
C GLU A 150 -11.79 1.13 14.40
N PHE A 151 -11.14 -0.05 14.38
CA PHE A 151 -10.06 -0.38 15.29
C PHE A 151 -8.92 0.65 15.19
N LEU A 152 -8.44 0.92 13.98
CA LEU A 152 -7.35 1.86 13.74
C LEU A 152 -7.72 3.31 14.09
N LYS A 153 -8.98 3.70 13.92
CA LYS A 153 -9.47 5.04 14.29
C LYS A 153 -9.69 5.21 15.80
N ALA A 154 -10.08 4.14 16.49
CA ALA A 154 -10.39 4.18 17.92
C ALA A 154 -9.13 4.01 18.81
N ASN A 155 -8.11 3.35 18.31
CA ASN A 155 -6.88 3.05 19.02
C ASN A 155 -5.70 3.85 18.42
N PRO A 156 -5.47 5.09 18.86
CA PRO A 156 -4.14 5.64 18.77
C PRO A 156 -3.28 4.85 19.78
N PHE A 157 -2.75 3.70 19.38
CA PHE A 157 -1.65 3.11 20.14
C PHE A 157 -0.57 4.19 20.17
N ASP A 158 -0.30 4.72 21.33
CA ASP A 158 0.87 5.57 21.58
C ASP A 158 1.93 4.63 22.17
N SER A 159 2.38 3.71 21.32
CA SER A 159 3.38 2.72 21.74
C SER A 159 4.76 3.35 21.69
N ASP A 160 5.45 3.32 22.82
CA ASP A 160 6.88 3.68 22.89
C ASP A 160 7.77 2.64 22.20
N SER A 161 7.23 1.50 21.78
CA SER A 161 7.97 0.40 21.13
C SER A 161 8.65 0.89 19.85
N ARG A 162 9.93 0.59 19.74
CA ARG A 162 10.79 1.01 18.64
C ARG A 162 10.60 0.07 17.45
N VAL A 163 9.95 0.56 16.38
CA VAL A 163 9.60 -0.23 15.21
C VAL A 163 10.36 0.25 13.97
N ALA A 164 10.80 -0.66 13.14
CA ALA A 164 11.36 -0.38 11.82
C ALA A 164 10.67 -1.18 10.73
N VAL A 165 10.46 -0.56 9.56
CA VAL A 165 10.14 -1.28 8.33
C VAL A 165 11.36 -1.22 7.42
N LEU A 166 11.89 -2.39 7.05
CA LEU A 166 13.04 -2.52 6.15
C LEU A 166 12.57 -3.01 4.80
N LEU A 167 12.76 -2.17 3.76
CA LEU A 167 12.36 -2.51 2.39
C LEU A 167 13.24 -3.62 1.78
N SER A 168 14.53 -3.62 2.10
CA SER A 168 15.50 -4.56 1.55
C SER A 168 16.75 -4.66 2.43
N LEU A 169 17.54 -5.72 2.18
CA LEU A 169 18.92 -5.88 2.63
C LEU A 169 19.80 -6.05 1.38
N GLN A 170 20.35 -4.94 0.88
CA GLN A 170 21.21 -4.99 -0.31
C GLN A 170 22.66 -5.10 0.13
N ASP A 171 23.36 -6.17 -0.27
CA ASP A 171 24.71 -6.47 0.19
C ASP A 171 24.85 -6.45 1.72
N GLY A 172 23.79 -6.87 2.43
CA GLY A 172 23.72 -6.88 3.88
C GLY A 172 23.41 -5.54 4.53
N VAL A 173 23.24 -4.47 3.74
CA VAL A 173 22.89 -3.11 4.23
C VAL A 173 21.36 -2.93 4.21
N PRO A 174 20.73 -2.66 5.38
CA PRO A 174 19.30 -2.41 5.44
C PRO A 174 18.91 -1.10 4.75
N THR A 175 17.81 -1.09 3.99
CA THR A 175 17.13 0.12 3.54
C THR A 175 15.87 0.32 4.38
N ALA A 176 15.83 1.36 5.19
CA ALA A 176 14.71 1.64 6.08
C ALA A 176 13.80 2.77 5.56
N GLY A 177 12.51 2.68 5.91
CA GLY A 177 11.53 3.72 5.66
C GLY A 177 11.59 4.83 6.71
N GLY A 178 11.99 6.04 6.29
CA GLY A 178 11.92 7.26 7.07
C GLY A 178 10.56 7.96 6.94
N SER A 179 10.48 9.22 7.42
CA SER A 179 9.26 10.03 7.30
C SER A 179 8.81 10.18 5.85
N GLY A 180 7.49 10.31 5.64
CA GLY A 180 6.90 10.48 4.32
C GLY A 180 6.92 9.24 3.42
N THR A 181 7.36 8.07 3.91
CA THR A 181 7.24 6.80 3.19
C THR A 181 5.93 6.09 3.53
N SER A 182 5.53 5.15 2.69
CA SER A 182 4.42 4.24 3.00
C SER A 182 4.67 3.44 4.30
N ALA A 183 5.92 3.10 4.60
CA ALA A 183 6.29 2.49 5.88
C ALA A 183 5.95 3.39 7.08
N ASP A 184 6.27 4.68 7.00
CA ASP A 184 5.95 5.66 8.04
C ASP A 184 4.43 5.84 8.19
N GLY A 185 3.71 5.85 7.06
CA GLY A 185 2.25 5.93 7.06
C GLY A 185 1.59 4.74 7.76
N VAL A 186 1.99 3.51 7.43
CA VAL A 186 1.42 2.30 8.07
C VAL A 186 1.77 2.23 9.56
N MET A 187 2.99 2.58 9.95
CA MET A 187 3.36 2.63 11.36
C MET A 187 2.55 3.67 12.14
N LYS A 188 2.37 4.89 11.58
CA LYS A 188 1.50 5.93 12.17
C LYS A 188 0.05 5.46 12.29
N MET A 189 -0.49 4.83 11.25
CA MET A 189 -1.84 4.28 11.26
C MET A 189 -2.02 3.21 12.34
N ALA A 190 -0.99 2.40 12.58
CA ALA A 190 -0.94 1.40 13.63
C ALA A 190 -0.59 1.97 15.03
N GLY A 191 -0.32 3.28 15.16
CA GLY A 191 0.10 3.92 16.41
C GLY A 191 1.49 3.50 16.89
N LEU A 192 2.40 3.18 15.97
CA LEU A 192 3.74 2.67 16.27
C LEU A 192 4.81 3.74 16.04
N ASN A 193 5.87 3.68 16.86
CA ASN A 193 7.00 4.62 16.78
C ASN A 193 8.01 4.18 15.71
N ASN A 194 8.07 4.91 14.59
CA ASN A 194 9.09 4.72 13.56
C ASN A 194 10.44 5.25 14.03
N VAL A 195 11.39 4.36 14.37
CA VAL A 195 12.72 4.75 14.84
C VAL A 195 13.53 5.53 13.80
N PHE A 196 13.17 5.41 12.53
CA PHE A 196 13.79 6.11 11.41
C PHE A 196 13.02 7.34 10.92
N GLY A 197 11.98 7.78 11.63
CA GLY A 197 11.18 8.96 11.31
C GLY A 197 11.95 10.29 11.30
N SER A 198 13.23 10.30 11.69
CA SER A 198 14.08 11.50 11.70
C SER A 198 14.69 11.88 10.34
N PHE A 199 14.55 11.03 9.32
CA PHE A 199 14.95 11.34 7.94
C PHE A 199 13.80 11.10 6.96
N ASP A 200 13.82 11.78 5.81
CA ASP A 200 12.81 11.65 4.79
C ASP A 200 13.13 10.55 3.77
N GLY A 201 12.09 9.80 3.35
CA GLY A 201 12.18 8.82 2.27
C GLY A 201 12.86 7.52 2.68
N TRP A 202 13.09 6.66 1.67
CA TRP A 202 13.78 5.38 1.84
C TRP A 202 15.29 5.60 1.77
N LYS A 203 16.04 5.14 2.80
CA LYS A 203 17.50 5.29 2.82
C LYS A 203 18.21 4.04 3.33
N PRO A 204 19.40 3.73 2.78
CA PRO A 204 20.32 2.79 3.40
C PRO A 204 20.70 3.27 4.79
N VAL A 205 20.72 2.35 5.76
CA VAL A 205 21.03 2.62 7.16
C VAL A 205 22.39 2.01 7.53
N ALA A 206 23.30 2.85 8.00
CA ALA A 206 24.59 2.39 8.50
C ALA A 206 24.43 1.54 9.78
N SER A 207 25.39 0.65 10.02
CA SER A 207 25.41 -0.25 11.19
C SER A 207 25.28 0.52 12.51
N GLU A 208 26.00 1.65 12.63
CA GLU A 208 26.00 2.48 13.82
C GLU A 208 24.61 3.06 14.09
N SER A 209 23.94 3.52 13.04
CA SER A 209 22.58 4.08 13.16
C SER A 209 21.56 2.99 13.50
N MET A 210 21.68 1.79 12.92
CA MET A 210 20.81 0.68 13.27
C MET A 210 20.95 0.27 14.76
N VAL A 211 22.19 0.22 15.27
CA VAL A 211 22.49 -0.09 16.69
C VAL A 211 22.01 1.05 17.60
N GLU A 212 22.22 2.31 17.22
CA GLU A 212 21.75 3.47 17.99
C GLU A 212 20.22 3.52 18.11
N LYS A 213 19.51 3.31 17.01
CA LYS A 213 18.04 3.30 16.97
C LYS A 213 17.44 2.06 17.61
N ASN A 214 18.19 0.95 17.57
CA ASN A 214 17.90 -0.30 18.25
C ASN A 214 16.42 -0.72 18.19
N PRO A 215 15.86 -1.02 17.00
CA PRO A 215 14.47 -1.43 16.88
C PRO A 215 14.20 -2.71 17.69
N GLU A 216 13.02 -2.77 18.31
CA GLU A 216 12.48 -3.94 19.03
C GLU A 216 11.70 -4.86 18.10
N PHE A 217 11.14 -4.28 17.03
CA PHE A 217 10.39 -4.99 16.01
C PHE A 217 10.85 -4.54 14.62
N ILE A 218 10.99 -5.49 13.71
CA ILE A 218 11.32 -5.25 12.30
C ILE A 218 10.26 -5.94 11.44
N PHE A 219 9.65 -5.19 10.54
CA PHE A 219 8.76 -5.72 9.51
C PHE A 219 9.42 -5.59 8.13
N MET A 220 9.27 -6.64 7.31
CA MET A 220 9.88 -6.70 5.99
C MET A 220 8.93 -7.30 4.96
N PRO A 221 8.93 -6.77 3.71
CA PRO A 221 8.20 -7.41 2.62
C PRO A 221 8.65 -8.85 2.37
N SER A 222 7.69 -9.77 2.19
CA SER A 222 7.93 -11.21 1.94
C SER A 222 8.94 -11.46 0.83
N ARG A 223 8.86 -10.69 -0.26
CA ARG A 223 9.83 -10.78 -1.37
C ARG A 223 11.25 -10.48 -0.90
N SER A 224 11.42 -9.48 -0.03
CA SER A 224 12.75 -9.12 0.49
C SER A 224 13.28 -10.19 1.41
N VAL A 225 12.43 -10.79 2.24
CA VAL A 225 12.79 -11.93 3.11
C VAL A 225 13.25 -13.10 2.24
N ALA A 226 12.47 -13.49 1.23
CA ALA A 226 12.81 -14.58 0.31
C ALA A 226 14.12 -14.33 -0.45
N MET A 227 14.36 -13.13 -0.94
CA MET A 227 15.60 -12.75 -1.66
C MET A 227 16.84 -12.82 -0.77
N ASN A 228 16.68 -12.70 0.53
CA ASN A 228 17.77 -12.80 1.51
C ASN A 228 17.90 -14.18 2.16
N GLY A 229 17.23 -15.19 1.64
CA GLY A 229 17.35 -16.59 2.11
C GLY A 229 16.48 -16.92 3.31
N GLY A 230 15.49 -16.08 3.63
CA GLY A 230 14.55 -16.29 4.73
C GLY A 230 14.92 -15.57 6.03
N ILE A 231 14.03 -15.66 7.00
CA ILE A 231 14.16 -14.97 8.31
C ILE A 231 15.44 -15.38 9.04
N GLU A 232 15.85 -16.65 8.99
CA GLU A 232 17.06 -17.15 9.66
C GLU A 232 18.32 -16.42 9.13
N GLN A 233 18.40 -16.19 7.83
CA GLN A 233 19.54 -15.47 7.23
C GLN A 233 19.53 -13.99 7.57
N ILE A 234 18.35 -13.40 7.70
CA ILE A 234 18.19 -12.00 8.14
C ILE A 234 18.61 -11.87 9.61
N LEU A 235 18.22 -12.79 10.48
CA LEU A 235 18.66 -12.84 11.88
C LEU A 235 20.18 -13.02 12.01
N ALA A 236 20.82 -13.75 11.08
CA ALA A 236 22.27 -13.90 11.02
C ALA A 236 23.01 -12.67 10.47
N ASN A 237 22.30 -11.65 9.94
CA ASN A 237 22.93 -10.42 9.48
C ASN A 237 23.61 -9.68 10.65
N PRO A 238 24.92 -9.37 10.57
CA PRO A 238 25.67 -8.81 11.69
C PRO A 238 25.11 -7.48 12.24
N ILE A 239 24.45 -6.69 11.39
CA ILE A 239 23.86 -5.39 11.78
C ILE A 239 22.55 -5.64 12.55
N ILE A 240 21.70 -6.52 12.02
CA ILE A 240 20.39 -6.85 12.60
C ILE A 240 20.55 -7.60 13.92
N ALA A 241 21.47 -8.55 13.97
CA ALA A 241 21.75 -9.36 15.18
C ALA A 241 22.16 -8.53 16.41
N LEU A 242 22.60 -7.28 16.22
CA LEU A 242 22.95 -6.38 17.32
C LEU A 242 21.74 -5.66 17.90
N THR A 243 20.62 -5.61 17.20
CA THR A 243 19.38 -4.96 17.66
C THR A 243 18.57 -5.85 18.61
N ASP A 244 17.65 -5.26 19.35
CA ASP A 244 16.75 -6.03 20.22
C ASP A 244 15.81 -6.90 19.37
N ALA A 245 15.36 -6.43 18.19
CA ALA A 245 14.62 -7.25 17.25
C ALA A 245 15.39 -8.51 16.81
N GLY A 246 16.67 -8.35 16.48
CA GLY A 246 17.51 -9.48 16.09
C GLY A 246 17.76 -10.47 17.23
N LYS A 247 18.04 -9.98 18.44
CA LYS A 247 18.27 -10.81 19.64
C LYS A 247 17.04 -11.61 20.08
N ASN A 248 15.86 -11.00 19.95
CA ASN A 248 14.59 -11.59 20.40
C ASN A 248 13.85 -12.34 19.28
N GLY A 249 14.34 -12.27 18.03
CA GLY A 249 13.69 -12.89 16.88
C GLY A 249 12.42 -12.14 16.40
N ASN A 250 12.26 -10.86 16.77
CA ASN A 250 11.10 -10.04 16.43
C ASN A 250 11.23 -9.47 15.01
N ILE A 251 11.41 -10.34 14.03
CA ILE A 251 11.45 -10.00 12.61
C ILE A 251 10.29 -10.70 11.92
N TYR A 252 9.43 -9.91 11.27
CA TYR A 252 8.19 -10.40 10.71
C TYR A 252 8.13 -10.14 9.20
N GLU A 253 7.77 -11.20 8.51
CA GLU A 253 7.48 -11.17 7.09
C GLU A 253 6.04 -10.74 6.87
N VAL A 254 5.81 -9.80 5.92
CA VAL A 254 4.49 -9.28 5.56
C VAL A 254 4.40 -9.17 4.03
N ASP A 255 3.24 -9.45 3.45
CA ASP A 255 3.04 -9.18 2.02
C ASP A 255 3.34 -7.73 1.69
N GLY A 256 4.19 -7.49 0.67
CA GLY A 256 4.72 -6.16 0.39
C GLY A 256 3.66 -5.15 -0.04
N MET A 257 2.66 -5.58 -0.84
CA MET A 257 1.58 -4.69 -1.25
C MET A 257 0.59 -4.44 -0.12
N ALA A 258 0.28 -5.44 0.68
CA ALA A 258 -0.55 -5.26 1.86
C ALA A 258 0.11 -4.33 2.91
N LEU A 259 1.44 -4.39 3.03
CA LEU A 259 2.19 -3.52 3.97
C LEU A 259 2.35 -2.08 3.46
N LEU A 260 2.64 -1.89 2.16
CA LEU A 260 3.14 -0.61 1.64
C LEU A 260 2.28 0.01 0.53
N GLY A 261 1.26 -0.69 0.03
CA GLY A 261 0.49 -0.27 -1.15
C GLY A 261 -0.72 0.59 -0.84
N PHE A 262 -1.07 0.79 0.43
CA PHE A 262 -2.27 1.52 0.84
C PHE A 262 -3.55 1.11 0.07
N GLY A 263 -3.68 -0.21 -0.11
CA GLY A 263 -4.89 -0.88 -0.57
C GLY A 263 -5.75 -1.39 0.61
N PRO A 264 -6.84 -2.09 0.30
CA PRO A 264 -7.78 -2.63 1.31
C PRO A 264 -7.10 -3.45 2.40
N ARG A 265 -6.16 -4.35 2.04
CA ARG A 265 -5.44 -5.20 3.00
C ARG A 265 -4.50 -4.45 3.93
N THR A 266 -4.12 -3.20 3.60
CA THR A 266 -3.25 -2.41 4.48
C THR A 266 -3.93 -2.10 5.81
N LEU A 267 -5.27 -2.00 5.87
CA LEU A 267 -5.99 -1.82 7.14
C LEU A 267 -5.78 -3.01 8.08
N SER A 268 -5.99 -4.23 7.58
CA SER A 268 -5.80 -5.44 8.40
C SER A 268 -4.34 -5.62 8.81
N VAL A 269 -3.39 -5.34 7.92
CA VAL A 269 -1.95 -5.38 8.25
C VAL A 269 -1.63 -4.38 9.34
N ALA A 270 -2.06 -3.12 9.25
CA ALA A 270 -1.80 -2.13 10.28
C ALA A 270 -2.37 -2.53 11.66
N LYS A 271 -3.58 -3.12 11.68
CA LYS A 271 -4.18 -3.70 12.88
C LYS A 271 -3.32 -4.84 13.44
N ASP A 272 -2.88 -5.77 12.59
CA ASP A 272 -2.02 -6.88 13.00
C ASP A 272 -0.67 -6.41 13.57
N LEU A 273 -0.05 -5.38 12.95
CA LEU A 273 1.16 -4.77 13.46
C LEU A 273 0.94 -4.18 14.86
N ALA A 274 -0.13 -3.41 15.02
CA ALA A 274 -0.51 -2.81 16.30
C ALA A 274 -0.68 -3.88 17.40
N LEU A 275 -1.43 -4.95 17.10
CA LEU A 275 -1.68 -6.04 18.06
C LEU A 275 -0.41 -6.84 18.40
N ARG A 276 0.50 -7.06 17.43
CA ARG A 276 1.76 -7.78 17.67
C ARG A 276 2.69 -6.99 18.57
N VAL A 277 2.79 -5.70 18.34
CA VAL A 277 3.65 -4.81 19.13
C VAL A 277 3.04 -4.54 20.51
N GLY A 278 1.73 -4.27 20.59
CA GLY A 278 1.04 -4.00 21.86
C GLY A 278 0.85 -5.24 22.74
N GLY A 279 0.80 -6.45 22.18
CA GLY A 279 0.66 -7.70 22.93
C GLY A 279 1.95 -8.27 23.51
N SER A 280 3.11 -7.66 23.23
CA SER A 280 4.40 -8.07 23.78
C SER A 280 4.71 -7.43 25.15
N ASP A 281 3.86 -6.51 25.62
CA ASP A 281 4.01 -5.84 26.91
C ASP A 281 3.25 -6.54 28.08
N GLU A 282 2.62 -7.73 27.82
CA GLU A 282 2.02 -8.61 28.84
C GLU A 282 2.94 -9.86 29.08
#